data_88ceedfe99463b9f96242bb2d16e63c4
#
_entry.id   88ceedfe99463b9f96242bb2d16e63c4
#
_cell.length_a   1.000
_cell.length_b   1.000
_cell.length_c   1.000
_cell.angle_alpha   90.00
_cell.angle_beta   90.00
_cell.angle_gamma   90.00
#
_symmetry.space_group_name_H-M   'P 1'
#
loop_
_entity.id
_entity.type
_entity.pdbx_description
1 polymer ?
#
loop_
_entity_poly.entity_id
_entity_poly.type
_entity_poly.pdbx_seq_one_letter_code
_entity_poly.pdbx_strand_id
1 'polypeptide(L)'
;YEDESAEANEIALFNAIHDKPLPEGTKIRRFRVDNTIYMNFQNDISFDAGGKVIVFGEHQSTINENMPLRSLLYIGRAYERLVPPRSRYKKKIVSLPTPEFYTFYNGKEKWEKEKELRLSDAYIVKDGEPSLELKVKVINIRPEEHHEILEKCQVLKEYSQFMEIVQNYQISGEEEPYKKAIKECIEKGILADYLMRKGSEVVNMLLDEYDYETDIEVQREEAREEGRKQGREEGQKKGREEGRIEEKSALIRKKLEKGKTISEIADDLEDTEENVAHLIEQFHLGRKES
;
A
#
# COMPACT_ATOMS: atom_id res chain seq x y z
N TYR A 1 -24.04 -8.76 5.81
CA TYR A 1 -24.32 -8.68 4.37
C TYR A 1 -25.74 -9.16 3.98
N GLU A 2 -26.55 -9.64 4.90
CA GLU A 2 -27.93 -10.10 4.67
C GLU A 2 -28.95 -9.31 5.50
N ASP A 3 -28.55 -8.17 6.06
CA ASP A 3 -29.38 -7.41 6.99
C ASP A 3 -30.07 -6.24 6.25
N GLU A 4 -31.35 -6.06 6.44
CA GLU A 4 -32.13 -4.93 5.87
C GLU A 4 -31.55 -3.57 6.30
N SER A 5 -30.87 -3.52 7.47
CA SER A 5 -30.18 -2.32 7.94
C SER A 5 -28.97 -1.95 7.08
N ALA A 6 -28.36 -2.92 6.38
CA ALA A 6 -27.16 -2.66 5.61
C ALA A 6 -27.43 -1.81 4.36
N GLU A 7 -28.59 -1.96 3.69
CA GLU A 7 -28.96 -1.08 2.56
C GLU A 7 -29.15 0.37 3.02
N ALA A 8 -29.78 0.56 4.17
CA ALA A 8 -29.95 1.88 4.75
C ALA A 8 -28.59 2.54 5.10
N ASN A 9 -27.64 1.75 5.61
CA ASN A 9 -26.30 2.23 5.92
C ASN A 9 -25.49 2.60 4.65
N GLU A 10 -25.63 1.84 3.57
CA GLU A 10 -24.99 2.15 2.28
C GLU A 10 -25.56 3.41 1.65
N ILE A 11 -26.88 3.61 1.74
CA ILE A 11 -27.55 4.84 1.31
C ILE A 11 -27.08 6.02 2.17
N ALA A 12 -26.98 5.86 3.48
CA ALA A 12 -26.49 6.89 4.38
C ALA A 12 -25.02 7.27 4.07
N LEU A 13 -24.16 6.27 3.81
CA LEU A 13 -22.78 6.50 3.42
C LEU A 13 -22.70 7.24 2.08
N PHE A 14 -23.45 6.79 1.07
CA PHE A 14 -23.50 7.48 -0.21
C PHE A 14 -23.92 8.95 -0.05
N ASN A 15 -24.99 9.18 0.67
CA ASN A 15 -25.51 10.53 0.90
C ASN A 15 -24.54 11.42 1.71
N ALA A 16 -23.72 10.83 2.58
CA ALA A 16 -22.71 11.56 3.33
C ALA A 16 -21.50 11.99 2.49
N ILE A 17 -21.17 11.19 1.48
CA ILE A 17 -20.05 11.44 0.54
C ILE A 17 -20.46 12.49 -0.51
N HIS A 18 -21.72 12.52 -0.90
CA HIS A 18 -22.22 13.34 -2.01
C HIS A 18 -23.06 14.52 -1.54
N ASP A 19 -22.96 15.63 -2.27
CA ASP A 19 -23.82 16.82 -2.01
C ASP A 19 -25.29 16.58 -2.34
N LYS A 20 -25.57 15.63 -3.24
CA LYS A 20 -26.92 15.27 -3.66
C LYS A 20 -27.24 13.86 -3.19
N PRO A 21 -28.29 13.69 -2.38
CA PRO A 21 -28.69 12.37 -1.94
C PRO A 21 -29.22 11.51 -3.11
N LEU A 22 -29.16 10.22 -2.92
CA LEU A 22 -29.82 9.29 -3.84
C LEU A 22 -31.31 9.58 -3.94
N PRO A 23 -31.90 9.49 -5.15
CA PRO A 23 -33.34 9.57 -5.31
C PRO A 23 -34.07 8.52 -4.45
N GLU A 24 -35.23 8.90 -3.90
CA GLU A 24 -36.03 7.98 -3.12
C GLU A 24 -36.39 6.73 -3.93
N GLY A 25 -36.30 5.55 -3.31
CA GLY A 25 -36.52 4.27 -3.96
C GLY A 25 -35.37 3.77 -4.84
N THR A 26 -34.21 4.44 -4.82
CA THR A 26 -33.02 3.90 -5.51
C THR A 26 -32.63 2.55 -4.89
N LYS A 27 -32.53 1.52 -5.73
CA LYS A 27 -32.09 0.20 -5.29
C LYS A 27 -30.57 0.14 -5.23
N ILE A 28 -30.07 -0.35 -4.12
CA ILE A 28 -28.67 -0.69 -3.94
C ILE A 28 -28.45 -2.16 -4.28
N ARG A 29 -27.46 -2.44 -5.10
CA ARG A 29 -27.04 -3.81 -5.38
C ARG A 29 -25.59 -3.98 -4.92
N ARG A 30 -25.37 -4.79 -3.91
CA ARG A 30 -24.06 -5.16 -3.43
C ARG A 30 -23.40 -6.14 -4.37
N PHE A 31 -22.10 -6.01 -4.53
CA PHE A 31 -21.30 -7.02 -5.19
C PHE A 31 -19.93 -7.10 -4.51
N ARG A 32 -19.42 -8.32 -4.43
CA ARG A 32 -18.04 -8.56 -4.01
C ARG A 32 -17.18 -8.75 -5.25
N VAL A 33 -16.01 -8.15 -5.24
CA VAL A 33 -14.96 -8.47 -6.19
C VAL A 33 -14.10 -9.55 -5.52
N ASP A 34 -14.55 -10.84 -5.64
CA ASP A 34 -13.84 -11.96 -5.05
C ASP A 34 -12.55 -12.28 -5.79
N ASN A 35 -11.65 -12.89 -5.06
CA ASN A 35 -10.33 -13.30 -5.52
C ASN A 35 -10.33 -14.40 -6.58
N THR A 36 -9.37 -14.31 -7.46
CA THR A 36 -8.75 -15.46 -8.11
C THR A 36 -7.52 -15.91 -7.32
N ILE A 37 -7.39 -17.18 -7.17
CA ILE A 37 -6.47 -18.15 -6.56
C ILE A 37 -5.14 -17.66 -5.89
N TYR A 38 -4.64 -16.44 -6.12
CA TYR A 38 -3.31 -16.03 -5.68
C TYR A 38 -3.18 -14.69 -4.92
N MET A 39 -4.26 -13.96 -4.69
CA MET A 39 -4.17 -12.70 -3.95
C MET A 39 -5.44 -12.45 -3.13
N ASN A 40 -5.29 -12.29 -1.82
CA ASN A 40 -6.38 -11.95 -0.87
C ASN A 40 -6.81 -10.48 -1.01
N PHE A 41 -7.21 -10.03 -2.19
CA PHE A 41 -7.79 -8.71 -2.38
C PHE A 41 -9.32 -8.80 -2.32
N GLN A 42 -9.86 -8.52 -1.16
CA GLN A 42 -11.28 -8.23 -0.98
C GLN A 42 -11.40 -6.73 -0.78
N ASN A 43 -12.35 -6.10 -1.44
CA ASN A 43 -12.73 -4.76 -1.07
C ASN A 43 -13.83 -4.82 0.00
N ASP A 44 -13.77 -3.94 0.98
CA ASP A 44 -14.64 -4.01 2.16
C ASP A 44 -16.08 -3.66 1.82
N ILE A 45 -16.28 -2.64 0.99
CA ILE A 45 -17.59 -2.15 0.59
C ILE A 45 -17.62 -1.95 -0.92
N SER A 46 -18.58 -2.61 -1.61
CA SER A 46 -18.88 -2.31 -3.00
C SER A 46 -20.37 -2.38 -3.24
N PHE A 47 -20.93 -1.34 -3.80
CA PHE A 47 -22.33 -1.32 -4.18
C PHE A 47 -22.59 -0.49 -5.43
N ASP A 48 -23.63 -0.87 -6.15
CA ASP A 48 -24.17 -0.18 -7.31
C ASP A 48 -25.41 0.61 -6.88
N ALA A 49 -25.37 1.90 -7.08
CA ALA A 49 -26.49 2.79 -6.82
C ALA A 49 -27.32 2.99 -8.08
N GLY A 50 -28.30 2.11 -8.29
CA GLY A 50 -29.28 2.18 -9.39
C GLY A 50 -28.68 1.97 -10.80
N GLY A 51 -27.57 1.25 -10.92
CA GLY A 51 -26.87 0.97 -12.19
C GLY A 51 -26.14 2.18 -12.78
N LYS A 52 -25.98 3.27 -12.02
CA LYS A 52 -25.36 4.50 -12.48
C LYS A 52 -23.99 4.76 -11.88
N VAL A 53 -23.80 4.40 -10.62
CA VAL A 53 -22.57 4.64 -9.86
C VAL A 53 -22.21 3.36 -9.13
N ILE A 54 -20.92 3.04 -9.16
CA ILE A 54 -20.33 1.97 -8.35
C ILE A 54 -19.40 2.63 -7.34
N VAL A 55 -19.68 2.45 -6.07
CA VAL A 55 -18.83 2.92 -4.98
C VAL A 55 -17.95 1.78 -4.52
N PHE A 56 -16.65 2.03 -4.44
CA PHE A 56 -15.67 1.17 -3.82
C PHE A 56 -15.15 1.87 -2.58
N GLY A 57 -15.44 1.32 -1.41
CA GLY A 57 -14.92 1.79 -0.13
C GLY A 57 -13.95 0.75 0.42
N GLU A 58 -12.82 1.20 0.94
CA GLU A 58 -11.88 0.36 1.69
C GLU A 58 -11.58 1.00 3.03
N HIS A 59 -11.53 0.16 4.06
CA HIS A 59 -11.03 0.52 5.36
C HIS A 59 -9.53 0.21 5.43
N GLN A 60 -8.75 1.12 6.03
CA GLN A 60 -7.32 0.92 6.20
C GLN A 60 -6.84 1.37 7.57
N SER A 61 -6.13 0.47 8.25
CA SER A 61 -5.37 0.73 9.48
C SER A 61 -3.95 1.24 9.22
N THR A 62 -3.43 1.06 8.00
CA THR A 62 -2.09 1.48 7.58
C THR A 62 -2.14 2.42 6.38
N ILE A 63 -1.17 3.33 6.28
CA ILE A 63 -1.02 4.22 5.12
C ILE A 63 -0.56 3.40 3.91
N ASN A 64 -1.36 3.43 2.83
CA ASN A 64 -1.04 2.73 1.59
C ASN A 64 -1.29 3.61 0.37
N GLU A 65 -0.21 4.11 -0.22
CA GLU A 65 -0.28 4.98 -1.40
C GLU A 65 -0.57 4.19 -2.71
N ASN A 66 -0.58 2.85 -2.68
CA ASN A 66 -0.91 2.02 -3.84
C ASN A 66 -2.42 1.79 -4.04
N MET A 67 -3.28 2.49 -3.31
CA MET A 67 -4.73 2.37 -3.44
C MET A 67 -5.26 2.62 -4.86
N PRO A 68 -4.73 3.57 -5.64
CA PRO A 68 -5.16 3.73 -7.03
C PRO A 68 -4.89 2.50 -7.90
N LEU A 69 -3.75 1.82 -7.72
CA LEU A 69 -3.44 0.59 -8.43
C LEU A 69 -4.39 -0.56 -8.04
N ARG A 70 -4.66 -0.72 -6.75
CA ARG A 70 -5.62 -1.73 -6.25
C ARG A 70 -7.02 -1.46 -6.80
N SER A 71 -7.48 -0.21 -6.75
CA SER A 71 -8.78 0.22 -7.26
C SER A 71 -8.93 -0.02 -8.77
N LEU A 72 -7.87 0.20 -9.56
CA LEU A 72 -7.84 -0.14 -10.98
C LEU A 72 -8.09 -1.62 -11.24
N LEU A 73 -7.46 -2.49 -10.44
CA LEU A 73 -7.65 -3.93 -10.55
C LEU A 73 -9.07 -4.36 -10.15
N TYR A 74 -9.66 -3.71 -9.15
CA TYR A 74 -11.06 -3.97 -8.74
C TYR A 74 -12.06 -3.56 -9.81
N ILE A 75 -11.96 -2.34 -10.33
CA ILE A 75 -12.91 -1.87 -11.33
C ILE A 75 -12.80 -2.66 -12.64
N GLY A 76 -11.58 -3.06 -13.03
CA GLY A 76 -11.37 -3.93 -14.18
C GLY A 76 -12.16 -5.23 -14.06
N ARG A 77 -12.08 -5.90 -12.91
CA ARG A 77 -12.83 -7.14 -12.62
C ARG A 77 -14.33 -6.90 -12.53
N ALA A 78 -14.77 -5.81 -11.91
CA ALA A 78 -16.18 -5.46 -11.82
C ALA A 78 -16.79 -5.27 -13.22
N TYR A 79 -16.14 -4.51 -14.09
CA TYR A 79 -16.59 -4.31 -15.46
C TYR A 79 -16.52 -5.60 -16.29
N GLU A 80 -15.55 -6.47 -16.03
CA GLU A 80 -15.49 -7.77 -16.70
C GLU A 80 -16.70 -8.63 -16.39
N ARG A 81 -17.22 -8.61 -15.16
CA ARG A 81 -18.44 -9.32 -14.74
C ARG A 81 -19.72 -8.63 -15.24
N LEU A 82 -19.75 -7.30 -15.23
CA LEU A 82 -20.92 -6.51 -15.61
C LEU A 82 -21.18 -6.52 -17.13
N VAL A 83 -20.11 -6.56 -17.92
CA VAL A 83 -20.19 -6.46 -19.38
C VAL A 83 -20.10 -7.85 -20.03
N PRO A 84 -21.18 -8.34 -20.64
CA PRO A 84 -21.13 -9.61 -21.35
C PRO A 84 -20.00 -9.64 -22.38
N PRO A 85 -19.21 -10.72 -22.48
CA PRO A 85 -18.03 -10.78 -23.35
C PRO A 85 -18.31 -10.35 -24.81
N ARG A 86 -19.43 -10.80 -25.38
CA ARG A 86 -19.85 -10.46 -26.75
C ARG A 86 -20.13 -8.96 -26.94
N SER A 87 -20.51 -8.24 -25.89
CA SER A 87 -20.83 -6.80 -25.96
C SER A 87 -19.61 -5.94 -26.19
N ARG A 88 -18.43 -6.38 -25.77
CA ARG A 88 -17.14 -5.68 -25.95
C ARG A 88 -16.73 -5.55 -27.43
N TYR A 89 -17.26 -6.43 -28.30
CA TYR A 89 -16.96 -6.48 -29.74
C TYR A 89 -18.03 -5.83 -30.60
N LYS A 90 -19.09 -5.25 -30.00
CA LYS A 90 -20.13 -4.53 -30.73
C LYS A 90 -19.62 -3.18 -31.17
N LYS A 91 -20.13 -2.69 -32.34
CA LYS A 91 -19.81 -1.34 -32.83
C LYS A 91 -20.39 -0.22 -31.95
N LYS A 92 -21.47 -0.49 -31.24
CA LYS A 92 -22.14 0.47 -30.36
C LYS A 92 -21.42 0.48 -29.01
N ILE A 93 -21.17 1.67 -28.48
CA ILE A 93 -20.59 1.86 -27.15
C ILE A 93 -21.41 1.15 -26.06
N VAL A 94 -20.74 0.51 -25.13
CA VAL A 94 -21.35 -0.10 -23.94
C VAL A 94 -21.32 0.93 -22.82
N SER A 95 -22.49 1.27 -22.29
CA SER A 95 -22.58 2.15 -21.11
C SER A 95 -22.15 1.39 -19.86
N LEU A 96 -21.32 2.03 -19.06
CA LEU A 96 -20.81 1.50 -17.81
C LEU A 96 -21.27 2.39 -16.65
N PRO A 97 -21.52 1.83 -15.45
CA PRO A 97 -21.67 2.64 -14.25
C PRO A 97 -20.42 3.45 -13.99
N THR A 98 -20.56 4.68 -13.52
CA THR A 98 -19.40 5.53 -13.15
C THR A 98 -18.76 5.00 -11.87
N PRO A 99 -17.47 4.72 -11.84
CA PRO A 99 -16.81 4.23 -10.63
C PRO A 99 -16.37 5.39 -9.75
N GLU A 100 -16.47 5.21 -8.44
CA GLU A 100 -15.97 6.12 -7.43
C GLU A 100 -15.18 5.34 -6.38
N PHE A 101 -14.05 5.89 -5.93
CA PHE A 101 -13.11 5.20 -5.06
C PHE A 101 -12.82 6.01 -3.80
N TYR A 102 -13.05 5.38 -2.66
CA TYR A 102 -12.85 5.96 -1.34
C TYR A 102 -12.01 5.02 -0.47
N THR A 103 -11.17 5.60 0.35
CA THR A 103 -10.46 4.89 1.43
C THR A 103 -10.77 5.58 2.73
N PHE A 104 -11.28 4.82 3.70
CA PHE A 104 -11.54 5.30 5.05
C PHE A 104 -10.37 4.89 5.94
N TYR A 105 -9.56 5.87 6.33
CA TYR A 105 -8.40 5.66 7.16
C TYR A 105 -8.71 5.90 8.64
N ASN A 106 -8.33 4.95 9.49
CA ASN A 106 -8.41 5.08 10.95
C ASN A 106 -7.18 4.50 11.67
N GLY A 107 -6.04 4.41 10.97
CA GLY A 107 -4.80 3.86 11.52
C GLY A 107 -4.16 4.75 12.60
N LYS A 108 -3.08 4.24 13.19
CA LYS A 108 -2.34 4.94 14.28
C LYS A 108 -1.43 6.05 13.77
N GLU A 109 -0.93 5.93 12.53
CA GLU A 109 -0.04 6.92 11.96
C GLU A 109 -0.80 8.21 11.64
N LYS A 110 -0.12 9.34 11.78
CA LYS A 110 -0.71 10.63 11.43
C LYS A 110 -0.82 10.77 9.92
N TRP A 111 -2.04 10.98 9.43
CA TRP A 111 -2.31 11.24 8.03
C TRP A 111 -3.19 12.48 7.88
N GLU A 112 -3.23 13.04 6.66
CA GLU A 112 -4.04 14.19 6.32
C GLU A 112 -5.53 13.91 6.52
N LYS A 113 -6.32 14.94 6.86
CA LYS A 113 -7.78 14.81 7.05
C LYS A 113 -8.47 14.31 5.78
N GLU A 114 -8.04 14.81 4.61
CA GLU A 114 -8.41 14.32 3.29
C GLU A 114 -7.18 14.31 2.38
N LYS A 115 -7.06 13.32 1.53
CA LYS A 115 -6.01 13.23 0.50
C LYS A 115 -6.56 12.62 -0.79
N GLU A 116 -6.14 13.13 -1.94
CA GLU A 116 -6.38 12.50 -3.22
C GLU A 116 -5.12 11.74 -3.65
N LEU A 117 -5.22 10.43 -3.81
CA LEU A 117 -4.17 9.59 -4.37
C LEU A 117 -4.44 9.40 -5.86
N ARG A 118 -3.39 9.45 -6.67
CA ARG A 118 -3.47 9.37 -8.13
C ARG A 118 -2.67 8.18 -8.67
N LEU A 119 -3.22 7.49 -9.63
CA LEU A 119 -2.51 6.39 -10.31
C LEU A 119 -1.27 6.89 -11.04
N SER A 120 -1.33 8.10 -11.60
CA SER A 120 -0.21 8.73 -12.30
C SER A 120 1.02 8.97 -11.41
N ASP A 121 0.85 9.04 -10.08
CA ASP A 121 1.98 9.17 -9.16
C ASP A 121 2.89 7.93 -9.15
N ALA A 122 2.35 6.77 -9.53
CA ALA A 122 3.08 5.52 -9.64
C ALA A 122 3.80 5.33 -11.00
N TYR A 123 3.56 6.19 -11.99
CA TYR A 123 4.18 6.04 -13.31
C TYR A 123 5.66 6.44 -13.30
N ILE A 124 6.48 5.60 -13.93
CA ILE A 124 7.94 5.82 -14.04
C ILE A 124 8.22 7.08 -14.88
N VAL A 125 7.49 7.25 -16.00
CA VAL A 125 7.59 8.42 -16.86
C VAL A 125 6.39 9.32 -16.61
N LYS A 126 6.65 10.57 -16.21
CA LYS A 126 5.63 11.54 -15.79
C LYS A 126 5.51 12.71 -16.80
N ASP A 127 5.79 12.45 -18.07
CA ASP A 127 5.73 13.46 -19.11
C ASP A 127 4.32 13.57 -19.68
N GLY A 128 3.73 14.77 -19.58
CA GLY A 128 2.42 15.09 -20.13
C GLY A 128 1.24 14.54 -19.34
N GLU A 129 0.07 14.57 -19.98
CA GLU A 129 -1.17 14.06 -19.40
C GLU A 129 -1.26 12.53 -19.60
N PRO A 130 -1.45 11.72 -18.53
CA PRO A 130 -1.51 10.27 -18.66
C PRO A 130 -2.77 9.84 -19.42
N SER A 131 -2.63 8.85 -20.31
CA SER A 131 -3.78 8.26 -21.02
C SER A 131 -4.69 7.44 -20.09
N LEU A 132 -4.22 7.07 -18.92
CA LEU A 132 -4.99 6.39 -17.88
C LEU A 132 -4.76 7.11 -16.56
N GLU A 133 -5.83 7.61 -15.96
CA GLU A 133 -5.84 8.19 -14.63
C GLU A 133 -6.94 7.57 -13.78
N LEU A 134 -6.64 7.30 -12.51
CA LEU A 134 -7.58 6.87 -11.51
C LEU A 134 -7.26 7.62 -10.21
N LYS A 135 -8.28 8.15 -9.57
CA LYS A 135 -8.16 8.91 -8.34
C LYS A 135 -8.90 8.20 -7.22
N VAL A 136 -8.29 8.13 -6.06
CA VAL A 136 -8.90 7.62 -4.82
C VAL A 136 -8.94 8.73 -3.81
N LYS A 137 -10.13 9.00 -3.26
CA LYS A 137 -10.28 9.94 -2.16
C LYS A 137 -10.06 9.23 -0.84
N VAL A 138 -9.02 9.61 -0.12
CA VAL A 138 -8.76 9.16 1.24
C VAL A 138 -9.44 10.10 2.21
N ILE A 139 -10.19 9.53 3.15
CA ILE A 139 -10.91 10.25 4.21
C ILE A 139 -10.43 9.70 5.55
N ASN A 140 -9.78 10.54 6.34
CA ASN A 140 -9.35 10.19 7.68
C ASN A 140 -10.56 10.26 8.62
N ILE A 141 -11.02 9.08 9.06
CA ILE A 141 -12.21 8.95 9.90
C ILE A 141 -11.87 8.79 11.39
N ARG A 142 -10.64 9.08 11.80
CA ARG A 142 -10.30 9.09 13.24
C ARG A 142 -11.13 10.12 13.98
N PRO A 143 -11.65 9.81 15.18
CA PRO A 143 -12.53 10.74 15.91
C PRO A 143 -11.91 12.11 16.14
N GLU A 144 -10.61 12.17 16.43
CA GLU A 144 -9.87 13.40 16.70
C GLU A 144 -9.68 14.31 15.47
N GLU A 145 -9.83 13.78 14.26
CA GLU A 145 -9.75 14.59 13.04
C GLU A 145 -11.05 15.38 12.76
N HIS A 146 -12.14 15.05 13.46
CA HIS A 146 -13.42 15.73 13.34
C HIS A 146 -13.85 15.92 11.88
N HIS A 147 -13.77 14.83 11.07
CA HIS A 147 -14.17 14.92 9.69
C HIS A 147 -15.69 15.07 9.55
N GLU A 148 -16.13 15.94 8.67
CA GLU A 148 -17.56 16.28 8.49
C GLU A 148 -18.44 15.07 8.11
N ILE A 149 -17.86 14.08 7.45
CA ILE A 149 -18.58 12.85 7.07
C ILE A 149 -19.10 12.09 8.29
N LEU A 150 -18.40 12.16 9.45
CA LEU A 150 -18.83 11.53 10.69
C LEU A 150 -20.11 12.16 11.26
N GLU A 151 -20.35 13.44 11.00
CA GLU A 151 -21.59 14.10 11.39
C GLU A 151 -22.74 13.82 10.40
N LYS A 152 -22.41 13.46 9.14
CA LYS A 152 -23.40 13.16 8.10
C LYS A 152 -23.79 11.69 8.06
N CYS A 153 -22.94 10.77 8.58
CA CYS A 153 -23.15 9.32 8.56
C CYS A 153 -22.96 8.73 9.94
N GLN A 154 -24.06 8.51 10.68
CA GLN A 154 -24.03 8.00 12.04
C GLN A 154 -23.32 6.65 12.16
N VAL A 155 -23.58 5.71 11.24
CA VAL A 155 -22.96 4.39 11.27
C VAL A 155 -21.44 4.47 11.07
N LEU A 156 -20.95 5.40 10.24
CA LEU A 156 -19.52 5.62 10.07
C LEU A 156 -18.88 6.26 11.31
N LYS A 157 -19.59 7.16 11.97
CA LYS A 157 -19.20 7.75 13.25
C LYS A 157 -19.06 6.67 14.34
N GLU A 158 -20.07 5.85 14.49
CA GLU A 158 -20.05 4.75 15.47
C GLU A 158 -18.95 3.73 15.16
N TYR A 159 -18.73 3.43 13.90
CA TYR A 159 -17.61 2.57 13.46
C TYR A 159 -16.25 3.19 13.80
N SER A 160 -16.05 4.48 13.54
CA SER A 160 -14.84 5.21 13.92
C SER A 160 -14.58 5.14 15.44
N GLN A 161 -15.60 5.37 16.27
CA GLN A 161 -15.52 5.27 17.72
C GLN A 161 -15.25 3.84 18.20
N PHE A 162 -15.88 2.85 17.57
CA PHE A 162 -15.63 1.43 17.86
C PHE A 162 -14.15 1.08 17.64
N MET A 163 -13.58 1.48 16.50
CA MET A 163 -12.18 1.18 16.19
C MET A 163 -11.21 1.92 17.13
N GLU A 164 -11.52 3.14 17.56
CA GLU A 164 -10.74 3.85 18.57
C GLU A 164 -10.72 3.08 19.90
N ILE A 165 -11.87 2.58 20.37
CA ILE A 165 -11.98 1.78 21.60
C ILE A 165 -11.19 0.47 21.45
N VAL A 166 -11.30 -0.22 20.31
CA VAL A 166 -10.53 -1.43 20.02
C VAL A 166 -9.02 -1.16 20.10
N GLN A 167 -8.54 -0.09 19.47
CA GLN A 167 -7.12 0.28 19.50
C GLN A 167 -6.63 0.61 20.92
N ASN A 168 -7.45 1.29 21.73
CA ASN A 168 -7.11 1.60 23.10
C ASN A 168 -6.94 0.33 23.96
N TYR A 169 -7.82 -0.66 23.81
CA TYR A 169 -7.69 -1.95 24.50
C TYR A 169 -6.49 -2.76 24.01
N GLN A 170 -6.15 -2.70 22.72
CA GLN A 170 -4.94 -3.35 22.19
C GLN A 170 -3.66 -2.75 22.80
N ILE A 171 -3.60 -1.42 22.94
CA ILE A 171 -2.43 -0.72 23.50
C ILE A 171 -2.30 -0.99 25.01
N SER A 172 -3.40 -1.12 25.73
CA SER A 172 -3.38 -1.37 27.18
C SER A 172 -2.83 -2.73 27.58
N GLY A 173 -2.73 -3.68 26.63
CA GLY A 173 -2.23 -5.05 26.90
C GLY A 173 -3.14 -5.89 27.79
N GLU A 174 -4.43 -5.56 27.83
CA GLU A 174 -5.41 -6.30 28.66
C GLU A 174 -5.74 -7.67 28.05
N GLU A 175 -6.09 -8.63 28.90
CA GLU A 175 -6.61 -9.91 28.43
C GLU A 175 -7.93 -9.73 27.67
N GLU A 176 -8.09 -10.42 26.54
CA GLU A 176 -9.28 -10.40 25.69
C GLU A 176 -9.70 -8.97 25.24
N PRO A 177 -8.78 -8.17 24.65
CA PRO A 177 -9.02 -6.75 24.37
C PRO A 177 -10.26 -6.53 23.50
N TYR A 178 -10.48 -7.37 22.51
CA TYR A 178 -11.61 -7.25 21.59
C TYR A 178 -12.96 -7.49 22.26
N LYS A 179 -13.04 -8.48 23.16
CA LYS A 179 -14.29 -8.74 23.92
C LYS A 179 -14.63 -7.59 24.85
N LYS A 180 -13.61 -7.00 25.48
CA LYS A 180 -13.81 -5.84 26.36
C LYS A 180 -14.25 -4.61 25.57
N ALA A 181 -13.61 -4.35 24.42
CA ALA A 181 -13.99 -3.27 23.52
C ALA A 181 -15.45 -3.39 23.06
N ILE A 182 -15.87 -4.59 22.64
CA ILE A 182 -17.26 -4.86 22.22
C ILE A 182 -18.23 -4.62 23.38
N LYS A 183 -17.90 -5.10 24.59
CA LYS A 183 -18.75 -4.89 25.75
C LYS A 183 -18.91 -3.40 26.06
N GLU A 184 -17.82 -2.64 26.08
CA GLU A 184 -17.84 -1.20 26.30
C GLU A 184 -18.67 -0.47 25.23
N CYS A 185 -18.52 -0.85 23.97
CA CYS A 185 -19.29 -0.27 22.86
C CYS A 185 -20.79 -0.53 23.03
N ILE A 186 -21.19 -1.74 23.39
CA ILE A 186 -22.61 -2.07 23.69
C ILE A 186 -23.14 -1.21 24.84
N GLU A 187 -22.37 -1.07 25.94
CA GLU A 187 -22.75 -0.24 27.09
C GLU A 187 -22.90 1.23 26.74
N LYS A 188 -22.09 1.74 25.80
CA LYS A 188 -22.14 3.13 25.29
C LYS A 188 -23.15 3.33 24.17
N GLY A 189 -23.81 2.30 23.68
CA GLY A 189 -24.74 2.38 22.56
C GLY A 189 -24.08 2.52 21.17
N ILE A 190 -22.78 2.25 21.09
CA ILE A 190 -21.99 2.32 19.84
C ILE A 190 -22.15 1.00 19.10
N LEU A 191 -22.75 1.02 17.91
CA LEU A 191 -23.07 -0.17 17.11
C LEU A 191 -23.77 -1.27 17.94
N ALA A 192 -24.48 -0.91 19.00
CA ALA A 192 -24.93 -1.84 20.05
C ALA A 192 -25.77 -3.00 19.50
N ASP A 193 -26.78 -2.72 18.69
CA ASP A 193 -27.65 -3.75 18.09
C ASP A 193 -26.87 -4.71 17.20
N TYR A 194 -25.90 -4.21 16.45
CA TYR A 194 -25.05 -5.02 15.59
C TYR A 194 -24.11 -5.90 16.43
N LEU A 195 -23.42 -5.32 17.41
CA LEU A 195 -22.46 -6.02 18.25
C LEU A 195 -23.13 -7.05 19.18
N MET A 196 -24.34 -6.81 19.66
CA MET A 196 -25.12 -7.81 20.41
C MET A 196 -25.45 -9.05 19.55
N ARG A 197 -25.71 -8.85 18.25
CA ARG A 197 -26.04 -9.97 17.35
C ARG A 197 -24.81 -10.66 16.79
N LYS A 198 -23.75 -9.93 16.51
CA LYS A 198 -22.59 -10.36 15.72
C LYS A 198 -21.25 -10.26 16.47
N GLY A 199 -21.25 -9.95 17.77
CA GLY A 199 -20.02 -9.69 18.52
C GLY A 199 -18.96 -10.79 18.44
N SER A 200 -19.38 -12.07 18.47
CA SER A 200 -18.43 -13.19 18.33
C SER A 200 -17.79 -13.27 16.95
N GLU A 201 -18.56 -12.96 15.88
CA GLU A 201 -18.02 -12.91 14.52
C GLU A 201 -17.05 -11.73 14.36
N VAL A 202 -17.37 -10.58 14.98
CA VAL A 202 -16.51 -9.41 15.00
C VAL A 202 -15.20 -9.67 15.75
N VAL A 203 -15.24 -10.38 16.89
CA VAL A 203 -14.00 -10.79 17.61
C VAL A 203 -13.11 -11.63 16.72
N ASN A 204 -13.67 -12.65 16.06
CA ASN A 204 -12.88 -13.50 15.17
C ASN A 204 -12.27 -12.71 14.00
N MET A 205 -13.04 -11.82 13.39
CA MET A 205 -12.56 -10.97 12.29
C MET A 205 -11.41 -10.06 12.75
N LEU A 206 -11.50 -9.45 13.93
CA LEU A 206 -10.44 -8.60 14.49
C LEU A 206 -9.18 -9.39 14.86
N LEU A 207 -9.34 -10.63 15.32
CA LEU A 207 -8.21 -11.54 15.58
C LEU A 207 -7.51 -11.92 14.27
N ASP A 208 -8.27 -12.30 13.24
CA ASP A 208 -7.73 -12.66 11.93
C ASP A 208 -6.98 -11.47 11.29
N GLU A 209 -7.50 -10.25 11.43
CA GLU A 209 -6.85 -9.03 10.94
C GLU A 209 -5.55 -8.74 11.70
N TYR A 210 -5.55 -8.90 13.02
CA TYR A 210 -4.37 -8.72 13.86
C TYR A 210 -3.27 -9.74 13.55
N ASP A 211 -3.61 -11.01 13.40
CA ASP A 211 -2.67 -12.07 13.06
C ASP A 211 -2.03 -11.80 11.68
N TYR A 212 -2.81 -11.35 10.72
CA TYR A 212 -2.32 -10.98 9.38
C TYR A 212 -1.38 -9.76 9.41
N GLU A 213 -1.71 -8.71 10.16
CA GLU A 213 -0.84 -7.53 10.33
C GLU A 213 0.49 -7.92 11.01
N THR A 214 0.42 -8.75 12.05
CA THR A 214 1.60 -9.24 12.77
C THR A 214 2.50 -10.07 11.87
N ASP A 215 1.94 -10.97 11.06
CA ASP A 215 2.69 -11.78 10.09
C ASP A 215 3.40 -10.91 9.05
N ILE A 216 2.72 -9.88 8.54
CA ILE A 216 3.33 -8.90 7.63
C ILE A 216 4.47 -8.11 8.30
N GLU A 217 4.32 -7.70 9.56
CA GLU A 217 5.37 -6.99 10.29
C GLU A 217 6.61 -7.87 10.47
N VAL A 218 6.43 -9.12 10.87
CA VAL A 218 7.51 -10.10 11.01
C VAL A 218 8.23 -10.31 9.66
N GLN A 219 7.49 -10.55 8.58
CA GLN A 219 8.07 -10.71 7.24
C GLN A 219 8.84 -9.46 6.78
N ARG A 220 8.36 -8.26 7.12
CA ARG A 220 9.06 -7.00 6.81
C ARG A 220 10.35 -6.85 7.61
N GLU A 221 10.36 -7.24 8.89
CA GLU A 221 11.55 -7.22 9.72
C GLU A 221 12.59 -8.22 9.22
N GLU A 222 12.19 -9.45 8.91
CA GLU A 222 13.06 -10.47 8.32
C GLU A 222 13.67 -10.01 7.00
N ALA A 223 12.86 -9.45 6.09
CA ALA A 223 13.34 -8.92 4.81
C ALA A 223 14.31 -7.73 5.00
N ARG A 224 14.09 -6.87 6.00
CA ARG A 224 15.01 -5.77 6.35
C ARG A 224 16.34 -6.30 6.90
N GLU A 225 16.29 -7.31 7.77
CA GLU A 225 17.51 -7.92 8.32
C GLU A 225 18.32 -8.60 7.23
N GLU A 226 17.67 -9.34 6.36
CA GLU A 226 18.32 -10.01 5.23
C GLU A 226 18.92 -9.00 4.24
N GLY A 227 18.21 -7.93 3.89
CA GLY A 227 18.72 -6.85 3.05
C GLY A 227 19.93 -6.12 3.68
N ARG A 228 19.92 -5.90 5.01
CA ARG A 228 21.07 -5.33 5.73
C ARG A 228 22.26 -6.27 5.73
N LYS A 229 22.04 -7.58 5.88
CA LYS A 229 23.11 -8.59 5.85
C LYS A 229 23.72 -8.66 4.46
N GLN A 230 22.92 -8.75 3.41
CA GLN A 230 23.40 -8.76 2.02
C GLN A 230 24.15 -7.47 1.67
N GLY A 231 23.62 -6.31 2.00
CA GLY A 231 24.30 -5.03 1.77
C GLY A 231 25.62 -4.91 2.53
N ARG A 232 25.72 -5.48 3.75
CA ARG A 232 26.98 -5.52 4.49
C ARG A 232 28.02 -6.45 3.87
N GLU A 233 27.58 -7.63 3.40
CA GLU A 233 28.45 -8.59 2.73
C GLU A 233 28.96 -8.04 1.38
N GLU A 234 28.07 -7.45 0.59
CA GLU A 234 28.43 -6.80 -0.68
C GLU A 234 29.39 -5.59 -0.45
N GLY A 235 29.09 -4.76 0.53
CA GLY A 235 29.94 -3.63 0.89
C GLY A 235 31.32 -4.06 1.36
N GLN A 236 31.42 -5.13 2.17
CA GLN A 236 32.69 -5.69 2.57
C GLN A 236 33.48 -6.28 1.40
N LYS A 237 32.81 -7.00 0.49
CA LYS A 237 33.45 -7.57 -0.70
C LYS A 237 33.98 -6.46 -1.60
N LYS A 238 33.17 -5.43 -1.84
CA LYS A 238 33.51 -4.28 -2.67
C LYS A 238 34.67 -3.47 -2.07
N GLY A 239 34.61 -3.19 -0.77
CA GLY A 239 35.68 -2.47 -0.07
C GLY A 239 37.01 -3.23 -0.02
N ARG A 240 36.96 -4.59 0.06
CA ARG A 240 38.18 -5.41 -0.04
C ARG A 240 38.78 -5.35 -1.44
N GLU A 241 37.96 -5.38 -2.47
CA GLU A 241 38.41 -5.33 -3.86
C GLU A 241 38.96 -3.94 -4.21
N GLU A 242 38.30 -2.87 -3.79
CA GLU A 242 38.78 -1.49 -3.95
C GLU A 242 40.11 -1.27 -3.21
N GLY A 243 40.22 -1.69 -1.94
CA GLY A 243 41.46 -1.59 -1.18
C GLY A 243 42.61 -2.39 -1.81
N ARG A 244 42.36 -3.55 -2.38
CA ARG A 244 43.35 -4.36 -3.09
C ARG A 244 43.83 -3.69 -4.39
N ILE A 245 42.93 -3.04 -5.12
CA ILE A 245 43.25 -2.27 -6.32
C ILE A 245 44.08 -1.01 -5.94
N GLU A 246 43.69 -0.30 -4.89
CA GLU A 246 44.47 0.88 -4.39
C GLU A 246 45.87 0.51 -3.96
N GLU A 247 46.03 -0.56 -3.18
CA GLU A 247 47.36 -1.04 -2.74
C GLU A 247 48.21 -1.44 -3.95
N LYS A 248 47.64 -2.15 -4.91
CA LYS A 248 48.33 -2.56 -6.14
C LYS A 248 48.72 -1.33 -6.97
N SER A 249 47.84 -0.36 -7.11
CA SER A 249 48.11 0.87 -7.83
C SER A 249 49.23 1.69 -7.18
N ALA A 250 49.27 1.74 -5.84
CA ALA A 250 50.37 2.39 -5.09
C ALA A 250 51.73 1.69 -5.28
N LEU A 251 51.73 0.37 -5.35
CA LEU A 251 52.95 -0.41 -5.64
C LEU A 251 53.43 -0.19 -7.08
N ILE A 252 52.53 -0.17 -8.04
CA ILE A 252 52.86 0.14 -9.46
C ILE A 252 53.50 1.52 -9.57
N ARG A 253 52.89 2.53 -8.93
CA ARG A 253 53.39 3.91 -8.92
C ARG A 253 54.84 3.96 -8.40
N LYS A 254 55.12 3.34 -7.26
CA LYS A 254 56.48 3.30 -6.67
C LYS A 254 57.48 2.61 -7.57
N LYS A 255 57.09 1.61 -8.35
CA LYS A 255 57.98 0.88 -9.26
C LYS A 255 58.23 1.67 -10.54
N LEU A 256 57.22 2.38 -11.07
CA LEU A 256 57.37 3.32 -12.19
C LEU A 256 58.32 4.46 -11.83
N GLU A 257 58.25 5.04 -10.60
CA GLU A 257 59.19 6.04 -10.14
C GLU A 257 60.64 5.57 -10.06
N LYS A 258 60.84 4.25 -9.87
CA LYS A 258 62.15 3.62 -9.89
C LYS A 258 62.65 3.26 -11.31
N GLY A 259 61.86 3.62 -12.35
CA GLY A 259 62.27 3.41 -13.73
C GLY A 259 62.01 1.96 -14.25
N LYS A 260 61.23 1.12 -13.54
CA LYS A 260 60.93 -0.23 -13.99
C LYS A 260 59.95 -0.21 -15.19
N THR A 261 60.12 -1.15 -16.09
CA THR A 261 59.22 -1.36 -17.22
C THR A 261 57.93 -2.10 -16.80
N ILE A 262 56.89 -2.04 -17.63
CA ILE A 262 55.58 -2.71 -17.35
C ILE A 262 55.80 -4.23 -17.18
N SER A 263 56.69 -4.84 -17.98
CA SER A 263 57.03 -6.25 -17.89
C SER A 263 57.68 -6.62 -16.54
N GLU A 264 58.67 -5.82 -16.09
CA GLU A 264 59.30 -6.01 -14.78
C GLU A 264 58.36 -5.77 -13.60
N ILE A 265 57.38 -4.89 -13.78
CA ILE A 265 56.33 -4.61 -12.76
C ILE A 265 55.35 -5.78 -12.70
N ALA A 266 54.95 -6.34 -13.85
CA ALA A 266 54.07 -7.47 -13.90
C ALA A 266 54.68 -8.71 -13.25
N ASP A 267 55.95 -9.01 -13.54
CA ASP A 267 56.70 -10.08 -12.91
C ASP A 267 56.81 -9.90 -11.39
N ASP A 268 57.13 -8.67 -10.92
CA ASP A 268 57.30 -8.35 -9.50
C ASP A 268 55.94 -8.45 -8.72
N LEU A 269 54.81 -8.29 -9.36
CA LEU A 269 53.47 -8.31 -8.77
C LEU A 269 52.73 -9.61 -9.02
N GLU A 270 53.37 -10.58 -9.69
CA GLU A 270 52.80 -11.85 -10.12
C GLU A 270 51.47 -11.64 -10.89
N ASP A 271 51.46 -10.64 -11.80
CA ASP A 271 50.32 -10.27 -12.59
C ASP A 271 50.64 -10.18 -14.08
N THR A 272 49.63 -9.98 -14.91
CA THR A 272 49.81 -9.83 -16.35
C THR A 272 50.17 -8.39 -16.72
N GLU A 273 51.00 -8.23 -17.78
CA GLU A 273 51.34 -6.93 -18.33
C GLU A 273 50.09 -6.13 -18.72
N GLU A 274 49.04 -6.79 -19.20
CA GLU A 274 47.76 -6.23 -19.61
C GLU A 274 47.02 -5.60 -18.41
N ASN A 275 46.97 -6.30 -17.26
CA ASN A 275 46.36 -5.79 -16.02
C ASN A 275 47.16 -4.61 -15.44
N VAL A 276 48.49 -4.70 -15.46
CA VAL A 276 49.33 -3.59 -15.00
C VAL A 276 49.16 -2.36 -15.88
N ALA A 277 49.15 -2.51 -17.22
CA ALA A 277 48.90 -1.44 -18.16
C ALA A 277 47.53 -0.81 -17.95
N HIS A 278 46.48 -1.63 -17.74
CA HIS A 278 45.13 -1.16 -17.47
C HIS A 278 45.06 -0.30 -16.19
N LEU A 279 45.69 -0.75 -15.10
CA LEU A 279 45.75 0.01 -13.85
C LEU A 279 46.51 1.33 -13.98
N ILE A 280 47.60 1.33 -14.78
CA ILE A 280 48.35 2.55 -15.09
C ILE A 280 47.46 3.59 -15.80
N GLU A 281 46.69 3.15 -16.77
CA GLU A 281 45.79 4.00 -17.53
C GLU A 281 44.62 4.47 -16.68
N GLN A 282 43.95 3.58 -15.97
CA GLN A 282 42.80 3.85 -15.13
C GLN A 282 43.11 4.87 -14.01
N PHE A 283 44.27 4.77 -13.38
CA PHE A 283 44.67 5.64 -12.26
C PHE A 283 45.66 6.72 -12.67
N HIS A 284 45.90 6.91 -13.99
CA HIS A 284 46.83 7.87 -14.52
C HIS A 284 48.24 7.84 -13.86
N LEU A 285 48.69 6.62 -13.57
CA LEU A 285 49.96 6.40 -12.88
C LEU A 285 51.15 6.72 -13.86
N GLY A 286 52.05 7.60 -13.49
CA GLY A 286 53.23 7.95 -14.32
C GLY A 286 53.13 9.28 -15.07
N ARG A 287 52.05 10.01 -14.99
CA ARG A 287 52.06 11.43 -15.42
C ARG A 287 52.72 12.26 -14.31
N LYS A 288 53.86 12.84 -14.63
CA LYS A 288 54.43 13.92 -13.80
C LYS A 288 53.43 15.08 -13.87
N GLU A 289 52.93 15.50 -12.71
CA GLU A 289 52.29 16.81 -12.60
C GLU A 289 53.31 17.87 -13.05
N SER A 290 53.02 18.55 -14.14
CA SER A 290 53.79 19.67 -14.68
C SER A 290 53.30 20.99 -14.04
#